data_cd49f62facd1c7f9499ba7f68e5bec55
#
_entry.id   cd49f62facd1c7f9499ba7f68e5bec55
#
_cell.length_a   1.000
_cell.length_b   1.000
_cell.length_c   1.000
_cell.angle_alpha   90.00
_cell.angle_beta   90.00
_cell.angle_gamma   90.00
#
_symmetry.space_group_name_H-M   'P 1'
#
loop_
_entity.id
_entity.type
_entity.pdbx_description
1 polymer ?
#
loop_
_entity_poly.entity_id
_entity_poly.type
_entity_poly.pdbx_seq_one_letter_code
_entity_poly.pdbx_strand_id
1 'polypeptide(L)'
;MTSTARAWVMDVGGGFCVAAGAHQVVEYLLSPETINLPLTPAHCRGVMIWRERMIPVVDLAPLLPGGDAQASGWRRALVLAYQEAPGEPLRYGALMVRA
;
A
#
# COMPACT_ATOMS: atom_id res chain seq x y z
N MET A 1 28.13 14.98 10.09
CA MET A 1 27.63 13.62 9.93
C MET A 1 26.57 13.59 8.85
N THR A 2 26.77 12.79 7.85
CA THR A 2 25.81 12.66 6.75
C THR A 2 24.93 11.45 7.01
N SER A 3 23.64 11.65 7.02
CA SER A 3 22.70 10.54 7.07
C SER A 3 22.16 10.27 5.66
N THR A 4 22.11 9.00 5.29
CA THR A 4 21.57 8.58 4.02
C THR A 4 20.18 8.00 4.26
N ALA A 5 19.18 8.58 3.60
CA ALA A 5 17.83 8.04 3.64
C ALA A 5 17.64 7.13 2.43
N ARG A 6 17.03 5.98 2.65
CA ARG A 6 16.63 5.07 1.59
C ARG A 6 15.13 5.03 1.48
N ALA A 7 14.63 4.94 0.28
CA ALA A 7 13.21 4.88 0.03
C ALA A 7 12.90 3.87 -1.07
N TRP A 8 11.72 3.27 -0.96
CA TRP A 8 11.12 2.51 -2.04
C TRP A 8 10.29 3.46 -2.89
N VAL A 9 10.50 3.43 -4.18
CA VAL A 9 9.70 4.23 -5.12
C VAL A 9 8.89 3.25 -5.95
N MET A 10 7.57 3.37 -5.87
CA MET A 10 6.66 2.41 -6.48
C MET A 10 5.64 3.12 -7.35
N ASP A 11 5.32 2.52 -8.50
CA ASP A 11 4.27 2.97 -9.37
C ASP A 11 2.91 2.57 -8.79
N VAL A 12 2.05 3.54 -8.58
CA VAL A 12 0.70 3.29 -8.05
C VAL A 12 -0.38 3.44 -9.12
N GLY A 13 0.02 3.67 -10.36
CA GLY A 13 -0.90 3.85 -11.48
C GLY A 13 -1.10 5.31 -11.86
N GLY A 14 -1.70 5.53 -13.01
CA GLY A 14 -1.98 6.89 -13.50
C GLY A 14 -0.74 7.75 -13.77
N GLY A 15 0.43 7.16 -13.89
CA GLY A 15 1.67 7.90 -14.06
C GLY A 15 2.26 8.46 -12.77
N PHE A 16 1.72 8.06 -11.63
CA PHE A 16 2.17 8.54 -10.32
C PHE A 16 3.02 7.50 -9.62
N CYS A 17 3.99 7.96 -8.87
CA CYS A 17 4.81 7.14 -8.00
C CYS A 17 4.69 7.62 -6.56
N VAL A 18 4.82 6.70 -5.63
CA VAL A 18 4.94 7.03 -4.21
C VAL A 18 6.30 6.59 -3.71
N ALA A 19 6.79 7.29 -2.72
CA ALA A 19 8.01 6.92 -2.03
C ALA A 19 7.68 6.59 -0.58
N ALA A 20 8.20 5.47 -0.11
CA ALA A 20 8.06 5.06 1.28
C ALA A 20 9.44 4.86 1.86
N GLY A 21 9.64 5.28 3.11
CA GLY A 21 10.90 5.08 3.79
C GLY A 21 11.22 3.58 3.89
N ALA A 22 12.46 3.22 3.64
CA ALA A 22 12.85 1.81 3.65
C ALA A 22 12.55 1.14 4.98
N HIS A 23 12.63 1.89 6.08
CA HIS A 23 12.32 1.37 7.41
C HIS A 23 10.82 1.14 7.65
N GLN A 24 9.95 1.71 6.82
CA GLN A 24 8.52 1.53 6.91
C GLN A 24 8.02 0.35 6.08
N VAL A 25 8.82 -0.10 5.12
CA VAL A 25 8.46 -1.20 4.24
C VAL A 25 8.78 -2.51 4.94
N VAL A 26 7.76 -3.33 5.15
CA VAL A 26 7.92 -4.60 5.84
C VAL A 26 8.07 -5.75 4.87
N GLU A 27 7.28 -5.75 3.82
CA GLU A 27 7.29 -6.85 2.86
C GLU A 27 6.75 -6.40 1.51
N TYR A 28 7.27 -6.99 0.44
CA TYR A 28 6.78 -6.78 -0.92
C TYR A 28 6.19 -8.10 -1.41
N LEU A 29 4.89 -8.08 -1.68
CA LEU A 29 4.15 -9.29 -2.04
C LEU A 29 3.88 -9.32 -3.54
N LEU A 30 4.29 -10.41 -4.18
CA LEU A 30 4.14 -10.57 -5.62
C LEU A 30 2.71 -10.96 -6.01
N SER A 31 2.04 -11.71 -5.16
CA SER A 31 0.70 -12.23 -5.44
C SER A 31 -0.17 -12.08 -4.20
N PRO A 32 -0.55 -10.85 -3.84
CA PRO A 32 -1.37 -10.65 -2.66
C PRO A 32 -2.77 -11.21 -2.88
N GLU A 33 -3.27 -11.91 -1.87
CA GLU A 33 -4.66 -12.35 -1.83
C GLU A 33 -5.47 -11.34 -1.03
N THR A 34 -6.43 -10.73 -1.69
CA THR A 34 -7.25 -9.70 -1.07
C THR A 34 -8.70 -10.16 -1.00
N ILE A 35 -9.38 -9.73 0.05
CA ILE A 35 -10.80 -9.97 0.25
C ILE A 35 -11.50 -8.64 0.06
N ASN A 36 -12.33 -8.55 -0.97
CA ASN A 36 -13.08 -7.34 -1.24
C ASN A 36 -14.19 -7.15 -0.23
N LEU A 37 -14.33 -5.93 0.27
CA LEU A 37 -15.41 -5.55 1.16
C LEU A 37 -16.45 -4.75 0.37
N PRO A 38 -17.74 -5.02 0.55
CA PRO A 38 -18.78 -4.26 -0.12
C PRO A 38 -18.93 -2.87 0.51
N LEU A 39 -19.42 -1.92 -0.29
CA LEU A 39 -19.78 -0.59 0.17
C LEU A 39 -18.62 0.23 0.74
N THR A 40 -17.41 -0.07 0.32
CA THR A 40 -16.24 0.72 0.70
C THR A 40 -15.88 1.72 -0.39
N PRO A 41 -15.19 2.83 -0.04
CA PRO A 41 -14.65 3.73 -1.05
C PRO A 41 -13.70 3.01 -2.00
N ALA A 42 -13.57 3.52 -3.23
CA ALA A 42 -12.75 2.88 -4.25
C ALA A 42 -11.27 2.72 -3.86
N HIS A 43 -10.76 3.60 -3.01
CA HIS A 43 -9.37 3.53 -2.54
C HIS A 43 -9.17 2.55 -1.38
N CYS A 44 -10.25 2.06 -0.79
CA CYS A 44 -10.20 1.11 0.32
C CYS A 44 -10.85 -0.19 -0.16
N ARG A 45 -10.10 -0.98 -0.92
CA ARG A 45 -10.66 -2.12 -1.64
C ARG A 45 -11.02 -3.30 -0.77
N GLY A 46 -10.46 -3.41 0.40
CA GLY A 46 -10.76 -4.53 1.25
C GLY A 46 -9.69 -4.78 2.27
N VAL A 47 -9.54 -6.04 2.59
CA VAL A 47 -8.57 -6.50 3.58
C VAL A 47 -7.75 -7.64 3.02
N MET A 48 -6.63 -7.90 3.66
CA MET A 48 -5.73 -8.98 3.33
C MET A 48 -5.32 -9.69 4.62
N ILE A 49 -5.21 -11.00 4.56
CA ILE A 49 -4.63 -11.75 5.68
C ILE A 49 -3.12 -11.78 5.48
N TRP A 50 -2.41 -11.21 6.41
CA TRP A 50 -0.95 -11.14 6.38
C TRP A 50 -0.41 -11.51 7.75
N ARG A 51 0.40 -12.56 7.80
CA ARG A 51 0.99 -13.09 9.04
C ARG A 51 -0.05 -13.25 10.14
N GLU A 52 -1.18 -13.89 9.80
CA GLU A 52 -2.30 -14.13 10.71
C GLU A 52 -3.01 -12.86 11.19
N ARG A 53 -2.77 -11.74 10.51
CA ARG A 53 -3.44 -10.48 10.80
C ARG A 53 -4.29 -10.06 9.61
N MET A 54 -5.39 -9.41 9.90
CA MET A 54 -6.22 -8.79 8.88
C MET A 54 -5.78 -7.33 8.76
N ILE A 55 -5.25 -6.96 7.60
CA ILE A 55 -4.79 -5.60 7.36
C ILE A 55 -5.56 -4.96 6.22
N PRO A 56 -5.77 -3.62 6.28
CA PRO A 56 -6.47 -2.93 5.20
C PRO A 56 -5.62 -2.88 3.94
N VAL A 57 -6.32 -2.91 2.81
CA VAL A 57 -5.70 -2.80 1.48
C VAL A 57 -6.11 -1.46 0.87
N VAL A 58 -5.12 -0.64 0.55
CA VAL A 58 -5.32 0.69 -0.01
C VAL A 58 -4.85 0.72 -1.45
N ASP A 59 -5.68 1.26 -2.33
CA ASP A 59 -5.34 1.52 -3.72
C ASP A 59 -5.43 3.03 -3.95
N LEU A 60 -4.33 3.66 -4.23
CA LEU A 60 -4.27 5.11 -4.40
C LEU A 60 -4.75 5.58 -5.79
N ALA A 61 -4.76 4.69 -6.76
CA ALA A 61 -5.11 5.07 -8.12
C ALA A 61 -6.45 5.82 -8.24
N PRO A 62 -7.52 5.42 -7.56
CA PRO A 62 -8.79 6.15 -7.65
C PRO A 62 -8.74 7.57 -7.07
N LEU A 63 -7.76 7.87 -6.23
CA LEU A 63 -7.61 9.19 -5.61
C LEU A 63 -6.77 10.14 -6.45
N LEU A 64 -6.09 9.64 -7.47
CA LEU A 64 -5.17 10.43 -8.28
C LEU A 64 -5.85 10.98 -9.52
N PRO A 65 -5.42 12.16 -10.01
CA PRO A 65 -5.97 12.70 -11.24
C PRO A 65 -5.78 11.73 -12.41
N GLY A 66 -6.86 11.47 -13.16
CA GLY A 66 -6.82 10.51 -14.25
C GLY A 66 -6.71 9.06 -13.80
N GLY A 67 -6.79 8.81 -12.51
CA GLY A 67 -6.71 7.45 -11.98
C GLY A 67 -7.94 6.64 -12.33
N ASP A 68 -7.70 5.39 -12.70
CA ASP A 68 -8.76 4.45 -13.04
C ASP A 68 -8.91 3.44 -11.92
N ALA A 69 -10.10 3.42 -11.30
CA ALA A 69 -10.42 2.47 -10.24
C ALA A 69 -10.38 1.02 -10.73
N GLN A 70 -10.45 0.83 -12.03
CA GLN A 70 -10.43 -0.49 -12.65
C GLN A 70 -9.13 -0.78 -13.38
N ALA A 71 -8.09 -0.03 -13.10
CA ALA A 71 -6.81 -0.27 -13.73
C ALA A 71 -6.46 -1.74 -13.62
N SER A 72 -6.74 -2.45 -14.70
CA SER A 72 -6.37 -3.84 -14.84
C SER A 72 -4.87 -3.87 -14.95
N GLY A 73 -4.23 -4.63 -14.17
CA GLY A 73 -2.81 -4.78 -14.30
C GLY A 73 -2.29 -5.60 -13.17
N TRP A 74 -1.08 -5.90 -13.28
CA TRP A 74 -0.33 -6.63 -12.31
C TRP A 74 -0.30 -5.83 -11.04
N ARG A 75 -1.00 -6.31 -10.06
CA ARG A 75 -1.02 -5.65 -8.77
C ARG A 75 -0.18 -6.44 -7.81
N ARG A 76 0.69 -5.73 -7.17
CA ARG A 76 1.50 -6.24 -6.09
C ARG A 76 1.17 -5.40 -4.87
N ALA A 77 1.56 -5.88 -3.70
CA ALA A 77 1.28 -5.16 -2.47
C ALA A 77 2.58 -4.87 -1.73
N LEU A 78 2.65 -3.68 -1.21
CA LEU A 78 3.72 -3.26 -0.32
C LEU A 78 3.15 -3.16 1.08
N VAL A 79 3.59 -4.02 1.98
CA VAL A 79 3.14 -3.96 3.37
C VAL A 79 3.95 -2.92 4.10
N LEU A 80 3.26 -1.96 4.66
CA LEU A 80 3.85 -0.83 5.38
C LEU A 80 3.50 -0.89 6.85
N ALA A 81 4.45 -0.51 7.69
CA ALA A 81 4.24 -0.28 9.11
C ALA A 81 4.14 1.21 9.36
N TYR A 82 3.21 1.61 10.20
CA TYR A 82 3.02 3.02 10.53
C TYR A 82 2.52 3.20 11.96
N GLN A 83 2.64 4.40 12.47
CA GLN A 83 2.10 4.81 13.75
C GLN A 83 1.19 6.01 13.53
N GLU A 84 0.06 6.05 14.20
CA GLU A 84 -0.83 7.21 14.12
C GLU A 84 -0.26 8.40 14.87
N ALA A 85 0.51 8.11 15.92
CA ALA A 85 1.21 9.14 16.68
C ALA A 85 2.47 8.53 17.29
N PRO A 86 3.49 9.33 17.60
CA PRO A 86 4.70 8.83 18.24
C PRO A 86 4.37 8.08 19.54
N GLY A 87 4.98 6.93 19.73
CA GLY A 87 4.79 6.11 20.93
C GLY A 87 3.61 5.17 20.88
N GLU A 88 2.76 5.26 19.87
CA GLU A 88 1.64 4.33 19.72
C GLU A 88 2.09 3.01 19.09
N PRO A 89 1.29 1.94 19.26
CA PRO A 89 1.62 0.65 18.63
C PRO A 89 1.71 0.77 17.12
N LEU A 90 2.59 -0.04 16.53
CA LEU A 90 2.69 -0.14 15.08
C LEU A 90 1.42 -0.75 14.51
N ARG A 91 0.98 -0.17 13.41
CA ARG A 91 -0.10 -0.68 12.58
C ARG A 91 0.44 -1.04 11.22
N TYR A 92 -0.27 -1.90 10.52
CA TYR A 92 0.15 -2.39 9.21
C TYR A 92 -0.96 -2.18 8.20
N GLY A 93 -0.56 -1.89 6.98
CA GLY A 93 -1.47 -1.77 5.87
C GLY A 93 -0.77 -2.19 4.59
N ALA A 94 -1.55 -2.61 3.61
CA ALA A 94 -1.04 -2.98 2.31
C ALA A 94 -1.39 -1.90 1.29
N LEU A 95 -0.37 -1.43 0.58
CA LEU A 95 -0.54 -0.47 -0.51
C LEU A 95 -0.44 -1.24 -1.83
N MET A 96 -1.47 -1.15 -2.66
CA MET A 96 -1.44 -1.76 -3.98
C MET A 96 -0.51 -0.97 -4.88
N VAL A 97 0.40 -1.66 -5.52
CA VAL A 97 1.39 -1.07 -6.41
C VAL A 97 1.44 -1.88 -7.71
N ARG A 98 2.00 -1.28 -8.74
CA ARG A 98 2.28 -1.98 -9.98
C ARG A 98 3.65 -2.64 -9.91
N ALA A 99 3.81 -3.66 -10.72
CA ALA A 99 5.09 -4.34 -10.84
C ALA A 99 6.17 -3.42 -11.41
#